data_307a3899e9af84cbf1fd4d618bbacc12
#
_entry.id   307a3899e9af84cbf1fd4d618bbacc12
#
_cell.length_a   1.000
_cell.length_b   1.000
_cell.length_c   1.000
_cell.angle_alpha   90.00
_cell.angle_beta   90.00
_cell.angle_gamma   90.00
#
_symmetry.space_group_name_H-M   'P 1'
#
loop_
_entity.id
_entity.type
_entity.pdbx_description
1 polymer ?
#
loop_
_entity_poly.entity_id
_entity_poly.type
_entity_poly.pdbx_seq_one_letter_code
_entity_poly.pdbx_strand_id
1 'polypeptide(L)'
;RSRERFWAKGMEQDKINAYMTLYTALVTVAKVAAPMIPFMTEDIYQNLVRSLDKEAPESIHLCDFPAVNEAWIDKELEKNMDEVLKIVVMGRACRNSANIKNRQPIGNMYVKAPNVLSEYFVEIIEDELNVKKVNFTEDVSAYTSYTFKPQLRTVGPKYGKFLGQIQKALAELDGNKAMAELKADGVLALPTVSDDVKLSEEDLLITMTQMEGYVTEGD
;
A
#
# COMPACT_ATOMS: atom_id res chain seq x y z
N ARG A 1 14.20 2.30 -9.15
CA ARG A 1 13.64 3.36 -9.98
C ARG A 1 14.70 4.39 -10.41
N SER A 2 15.42 5.01 -9.48
CA SER A 2 16.39 6.08 -9.83
C SER A 2 17.66 5.62 -10.58
N ARG A 3 17.88 4.31 -10.73
CA ARG A 3 19.12 3.77 -11.32
C ARG A 3 19.38 4.26 -12.75
N GLU A 4 18.35 4.37 -13.58
CA GLU A 4 18.44 4.84 -14.97
C GLU A 4 18.91 6.30 -15.05
N ARG A 5 18.51 7.15 -14.11
CA ARG A 5 18.96 8.54 -14.00
C ARG A 5 20.47 8.64 -13.83
N PHE A 6 21.07 7.75 -13.03
CA PHE A 6 22.52 7.70 -12.82
C PHE A 6 23.29 7.19 -14.05
N TRP A 7 22.66 6.32 -14.85
CA TRP A 7 23.30 5.73 -16.04
C TRP A 7 23.03 6.49 -17.34
N ALA A 8 22.18 7.50 -17.32
CA ALA A 8 21.92 8.35 -18.48
C ALA A 8 23.23 8.93 -19.04
N LYS A 9 23.31 9.09 -20.36
CA LYS A 9 24.47 9.70 -21.01
C LYS A 9 24.50 11.20 -20.70
N GLY A 10 25.72 11.76 -20.54
CA GLY A 10 25.89 13.17 -20.23
C GLY A 10 25.67 13.51 -18.75
N MET A 11 25.75 14.80 -18.42
CA MET A 11 25.54 15.37 -17.09
C MET A 11 24.41 16.40 -17.15
N GLU A 12 23.23 15.95 -17.50
CA GLU A 12 22.03 16.78 -17.50
C GLU A 12 21.58 17.14 -16.07
N GLN A 13 20.80 18.21 -15.95
CA GLN A 13 20.38 18.73 -14.64
C GLN A 13 19.68 17.66 -13.78
N ASP A 14 18.86 16.79 -14.38
CA ASP A 14 18.19 15.70 -13.68
C ASP A 14 19.19 14.71 -13.04
N LYS A 15 20.25 14.35 -13.78
CA LYS A 15 21.31 13.50 -13.28
C LYS A 15 22.10 14.18 -12.14
N ILE A 16 22.42 15.46 -12.30
CA ILE A 16 23.06 16.24 -11.25
C ILE A 16 22.20 16.26 -9.99
N ASN A 17 20.91 16.54 -10.13
CA ASN A 17 19.97 16.54 -9.01
C ASN A 17 19.90 15.16 -8.32
N ALA A 18 19.92 14.08 -9.09
CA ALA A 18 19.92 12.73 -8.53
C ALA A 18 21.18 12.45 -7.71
N TYR A 19 22.37 12.83 -8.22
CA TYR A 19 23.63 12.69 -7.49
C TYR A 19 23.67 13.57 -6.25
N MET A 20 23.25 14.84 -6.33
CA MET A 20 23.25 15.75 -5.19
C MET A 20 22.28 15.28 -4.10
N THR A 21 21.10 14.79 -4.47
CA THR A 21 20.15 14.21 -3.51
C THR A 21 20.76 13.01 -2.79
N LEU A 22 21.38 12.09 -3.54
CA LEU A 22 22.00 10.90 -2.97
C LEU A 22 23.19 11.27 -2.07
N TYR A 23 24.04 12.19 -2.50
CA TYR A 23 25.16 12.70 -1.73
C TYR A 23 24.71 13.30 -0.39
N THR A 24 23.72 14.20 -0.44
CA THR A 24 23.18 14.86 0.76
C THR A 24 22.58 13.81 1.72
N ALA A 25 21.80 12.86 1.20
CA ALA A 25 21.23 11.79 2.01
C ALA A 25 22.32 10.92 2.67
N LEU A 26 23.33 10.49 1.91
CA LEU A 26 24.39 9.62 2.43
C LEU A 26 25.23 10.33 3.49
N VAL A 27 25.63 11.59 3.26
CA VAL A 27 26.42 12.38 4.22
C VAL A 27 25.62 12.66 5.49
N THR A 28 24.32 12.98 5.35
CA THR A 28 23.45 13.22 6.50
C THR A 28 23.27 11.95 7.33
N VAL A 29 22.97 10.82 6.68
CA VAL A 29 22.84 9.53 7.37
C VAL A 29 24.14 9.13 8.04
N ALA A 30 25.28 9.31 7.38
CA ALA A 30 26.60 9.03 7.97
C ALA A 30 26.84 9.87 9.24
N LYS A 31 26.52 11.16 9.22
CA LYS A 31 26.67 12.04 10.41
C LYS A 31 25.75 11.60 11.56
N VAL A 32 24.50 11.25 11.27
CA VAL A 32 23.54 10.77 12.28
C VAL A 32 23.99 9.43 12.88
N ALA A 33 24.53 8.54 12.06
CA ALA A 33 24.94 7.21 12.46
C ALA A 33 26.36 7.15 13.09
N ALA A 34 27.14 8.20 12.98
CA ALA A 34 28.53 8.24 13.44
C ALA A 34 28.73 7.81 14.91
N PRO A 35 27.86 8.18 15.87
CA PRO A 35 28.01 7.72 17.24
C PRO A 35 27.82 6.21 17.43
N MET A 36 27.08 5.55 16.50
CA MET A 36 26.74 4.12 16.60
C MET A 36 27.71 3.23 15.81
N ILE A 37 28.12 3.68 14.63
CA ILE A 37 28.99 2.93 13.71
C ILE A 37 30.18 3.78 13.24
N PRO A 38 31.07 4.16 14.17
CA PRO A 38 32.08 5.20 13.95
C PRO A 38 33.04 4.92 12.78
N PHE A 39 33.48 3.69 12.61
CA PHE A 39 34.51 3.38 11.60
C PHE A 39 33.96 3.43 10.17
N MET A 40 32.76 2.88 9.94
CA MET A 40 32.15 2.90 8.61
C MET A 40 31.72 4.30 8.19
N THR A 41 31.18 5.08 9.11
CA THR A 41 30.78 6.46 8.83
C THR A 41 31.97 7.38 8.59
N GLU A 42 33.09 7.15 9.28
CA GLU A 42 34.35 7.85 9.01
C GLU A 42 34.86 7.54 7.61
N ASP A 43 34.88 6.27 7.20
CA ASP A 43 35.30 5.86 5.86
C ASP A 43 34.43 6.50 4.77
N ILE A 44 33.10 6.48 4.94
CA ILE A 44 32.15 7.17 4.05
C ILE A 44 32.46 8.67 3.97
N TYR A 45 32.70 9.32 5.09
CA TYR A 45 32.99 10.75 5.15
C TYR A 45 34.31 11.11 4.47
N GLN A 46 35.36 10.35 4.72
CA GLN A 46 36.66 10.55 4.08
C GLN A 46 36.57 10.44 2.56
N ASN A 47 35.79 9.45 2.07
CA ASN A 47 35.63 9.23 0.63
C ASN A 47 34.67 10.23 -0.04
N LEU A 48 33.58 10.61 0.60
CA LEU A 48 32.57 11.47 -0.02
C LEU A 48 32.83 12.98 0.22
N VAL A 49 33.36 13.38 1.38
CA VAL A 49 33.50 14.76 1.75
C VAL A 49 34.97 15.19 1.67
N ARG A 50 35.87 14.59 2.46
CA ARG A 50 37.27 14.98 2.56
C ARG A 50 38.06 14.79 1.28
N SER A 51 37.66 13.84 0.44
CA SER A 51 38.29 13.66 -0.89
C SER A 51 38.06 14.87 -1.81
N LEU A 52 36.93 15.55 -1.66
CA LEU A 52 36.50 16.67 -2.49
C LEU A 52 36.80 18.04 -1.84
N ASP A 53 36.63 18.16 -0.54
CA ASP A 53 36.80 19.39 0.23
C ASP A 53 37.78 19.16 1.36
N LYS A 54 38.99 19.74 1.21
CA LYS A 54 40.08 19.65 2.21
C LYS A 54 39.88 20.59 3.39
N GLU A 55 39.01 21.60 3.26
CA GLU A 55 38.70 22.56 4.32
C GLU A 55 37.62 22.01 5.29
N ALA A 56 36.89 20.95 4.88
CA ALA A 56 35.93 20.29 5.75
C ALA A 56 36.65 19.72 7.00
N PRO A 57 35.98 19.50 8.14
CA PRO A 57 36.55 18.88 9.34
C PRO A 57 37.32 17.58 9.03
N GLU A 58 38.43 17.34 9.71
CA GLU A 58 39.31 16.20 9.44
C GLU A 58 38.62 14.84 9.65
N SER A 59 37.59 14.79 10.50
CA SER A 59 36.84 13.60 10.83
C SER A 59 35.33 13.91 10.90
N ILE A 60 34.48 12.94 10.59
CA ILE A 60 33.04 13.06 10.76
C ILE A 60 32.66 13.33 12.21
N HIS A 61 33.46 12.85 13.16
CA HIS A 61 33.24 13.01 14.60
C HIS A 61 33.51 14.44 15.10
N LEU A 62 34.11 15.29 14.26
CA LEU A 62 34.30 16.72 14.50
C LEU A 62 33.20 17.56 13.84
N CYS A 63 32.29 16.95 13.12
CA CYS A 63 31.17 17.64 12.50
C CYS A 63 30.02 17.82 13.50
N ASP A 64 29.26 18.91 13.32
CA ASP A 64 28.00 19.09 14.04
C ASP A 64 26.99 18.05 13.63
N PHE A 65 26.11 17.70 14.59
CA PHE A 65 24.97 16.85 14.32
C PHE A 65 24.02 17.54 13.34
N PRO A 66 23.48 16.85 12.32
CA PRO A 66 22.64 17.48 11.30
C PRO A 66 21.41 18.16 11.88
N ALA A 67 21.20 19.41 11.53
CA ALA A 67 19.97 20.13 11.83
C ALA A 67 18.88 19.85 10.79
N VAL A 68 17.62 19.91 11.23
CA VAL A 68 16.48 19.79 10.33
C VAL A 68 16.40 21.03 9.44
N ASN A 69 16.22 20.80 8.13
CA ASN A 69 15.94 21.87 7.18
C ASN A 69 14.42 21.90 6.89
N GLU A 70 13.72 22.77 7.61
CA GLU A 70 12.24 22.89 7.49
C GLU A 70 11.80 23.24 6.05
N ALA A 71 12.64 23.92 5.26
CA ALA A 71 12.33 24.28 3.89
C ALA A 71 12.25 23.07 2.93
N TRP A 72 12.76 21.91 3.34
CA TRP A 72 12.71 20.68 2.55
C TRP A 72 11.54 19.79 2.91
N ILE A 73 10.76 20.14 3.93
CA ILE A 73 9.61 19.35 4.40
C ILE A 73 8.38 19.77 3.60
N ASP A 74 7.92 18.88 2.73
CA ASP A 74 6.67 19.01 1.99
C ASP A 74 5.67 17.94 2.48
N LYS A 75 4.76 18.38 3.36
CA LYS A 75 3.77 17.50 3.99
C LYS A 75 2.79 16.87 3.01
N GLU A 76 2.47 17.59 1.93
CA GLU A 76 1.56 17.07 0.90
C GLU A 76 2.25 16.00 0.06
N LEU A 77 3.50 16.25 -0.34
CA LEU A 77 4.31 15.27 -1.03
C LEU A 77 4.51 14.00 -0.19
N GLU A 78 4.84 14.15 1.10
CA GLU A 78 5.00 13.03 2.02
C GLU A 78 3.72 12.18 2.09
N LYS A 79 2.56 12.83 2.29
CA LYS A 79 1.26 12.15 2.35
C LYS A 79 0.93 11.39 1.06
N ASN A 80 1.15 12.01 -0.10
CA ASN A 80 0.91 11.38 -1.38
C ASN A 80 1.86 10.20 -1.62
N MET A 81 3.14 10.32 -1.23
CA MET A 81 4.10 9.22 -1.33
C MET A 81 3.79 8.07 -0.38
N ASP A 82 3.28 8.34 0.82
CA ASP A 82 2.80 7.29 1.73
C ASP A 82 1.65 6.50 1.12
N GLU A 83 0.72 7.18 0.43
CA GLU A 83 -0.37 6.52 -0.30
C GLU A 83 0.16 5.68 -1.46
N VAL A 84 1.09 6.21 -2.25
CA VAL A 84 1.79 5.44 -3.31
C VAL A 84 2.43 4.18 -2.74
N LEU A 85 3.12 4.31 -1.60
CA LEU A 85 3.81 3.18 -0.97
C LEU A 85 2.83 2.09 -0.55
N LYS A 86 1.69 2.45 0.06
CA LYS A 86 0.63 1.51 0.43
C LYS A 86 0.08 0.78 -0.80
N ILE A 87 -0.26 1.52 -1.85
CA ILE A 87 -0.77 0.94 -3.10
C ILE A 87 0.25 -0.01 -3.72
N VAL A 88 1.53 0.35 -3.74
CA VAL A 88 2.59 -0.52 -4.26
C VAL A 88 2.77 -1.79 -3.43
N VAL A 89 2.69 -1.68 -2.09
CA VAL A 89 2.77 -2.86 -1.20
C VAL A 89 1.61 -3.80 -1.44
N MET A 90 0.38 -3.30 -1.48
CA MET A 90 -0.83 -4.10 -1.78
C MET A 90 -0.77 -4.69 -3.20
N GLY A 91 -0.35 -3.92 -4.19
CA GLY A 91 -0.21 -4.41 -5.56
C GLY A 91 0.83 -5.54 -5.69
N ARG A 92 1.92 -5.49 -4.92
CA ARG A 92 2.89 -6.60 -4.84
C ARG A 92 2.30 -7.82 -4.15
N ALA A 93 1.49 -7.63 -3.11
CA ALA A 93 0.76 -8.72 -2.45
C ALA A 93 -0.21 -9.41 -3.42
N CYS A 94 -0.99 -8.65 -4.19
CA CYS A 94 -1.84 -9.19 -5.26
C CYS A 94 -1.03 -10.02 -6.27
N ARG A 95 0.12 -9.51 -6.73
CA ARG A 95 0.98 -10.24 -7.66
C ARG A 95 1.47 -11.56 -7.08
N ASN A 96 1.87 -11.54 -5.82
CA ASN A 96 2.34 -12.74 -5.12
C ASN A 96 1.22 -13.76 -4.96
N SER A 97 0.03 -13.33 -4.55
CA SER A 97 -1.15 -14.20 -4.40
C SER A 97 -1.57 -14.84 -5.73
N ALA A 98 -1.48 -14.08 -6.82
CA ALA A 98 -1.73 -14.57 -8.18
C ALA A 98 -0.57 -15.33 -8.81
N ASN A 99 0.59 -15.42 -8.14
CA ASN A 99 1.83 -15.99 -8.67
C ASN A 99 2.30 -15.34 -9.99
N ILE A 100 2.06 -14.02 -10.14
CA ILE A 100 2.45 -13.22 -11.29
C ILE A 100 3.80 -12.56 -11.01
N LYS A 101 4.81 -12.85 -11.82
CA LYS A 101 6.15 -12.25 -11.67
C LYS A 101 6.12 -10.76 -12.00
N ASN A 102 6.95 -9.95 -11.30
CA ASN A 102 7.04 -8.50 -11.56
C ASN A 102 7.40 -8.13 -13.01
N ARG A 103 8.10 -9.00 -13.73
CA ARG A 103 8.44 -8.81 -15.14
C ARG A 103 7.25 -8.97 -16.08
N GLN A 104 6.18 -9.62 -15.65
CA GLN A 104 4.99 -9.82 -16.45
C GLN A 104 4.10 -8.58 -16.36
N PRO A 105 3.83 -7.87 -17.47
CA PRO A 105 2.99 -6.69 -17.44
C PRO A 105 1.54 -7.06 -17.16
N ILE A 106 0.85 -6.24 -16.38
CA ILE A 106 -0.58 -6.32 -16.12
C ILE A 106 -1.28 -5.21 -16.91
N GLY A 107 -2.44 -5.51 -17.51
CA GLY A 107 -3.17 -4.54 -18.34
C GLY A 107 -3.76 -3.41 -17.51
N ASN A 108 -4.56 -3.74 -16.51
CA ASN A 108 -5.25 -2.76 -15.68
C ASN A 108 -5.13 -3.11 -14.20
N MET A 109 -5.05 -2.06 -13.40
CA MET A 109 -5.16 -2.11 -11.95
C MET A 109 -6.26 -1.15 -11.51
N TYR A 110 -7.10 -1.57 -10.59
CA TYR A 110 -8.15 -0.76 -10.01
C TYR A 110 -7.83 -0.50 -8.55
N VAL A 111 -7.85 0.77 -8.16
CA VAL A 111 -7.48 1.21 -6.82
C VAL A 111 -8.65 1.97 -6.21
N LYS A 112 -9.06 1.54 -5.03
CA LYS A 112 -9.95 2.32 -4.17
C LYS A 112 -9.10 2.99 -3.11
N ALA A 113 -8.96 4.31 -3.23
CA ALA A 113 -8.20 5.13 -2.30
C ALA A 113 -9.02 6.36 -1.89
N PRO A 114 -8.80 6.91 -0.70
CA PRO A 114 -9.52 8.09 -0.21
C PRO A 114 -9.23 9.34 -1.06
N ASN A 115 -8.09 9.38 -1.73
CA ASN A 115 -7.70 10.49 -2.59
C ASN A 115 -7.26 9.97 -3.97
N VAL A 116 -7.67 10.68 -5.01
CA VAL A 116 -7.15 10.45 -6.37
C VAL A 116 -5.79 11.14 -6.48
N LEU A 117 -4.76 10.36 -6.75
CA LEU A 117 -3.40 10.85 -6.91
C LEU A 117 -3.22 11.54 -8.28
N SER A 118 -2.33 12.54 -8.35
CA SER A 118 -1.97 13.17 -9.63
C SER A 118 -1.20 12.20 -10.54
N GLU A 119 -1.18 12.50 -11.84
CA GLU A 119 -0.55 11.69 -12.87
C GLU A 119 0.89 11.31 -12.54
N TYR A 120 1.67 12.22 -11.97
CA TYR A 120 3.04 11.98 -11.53
C TYR A 120 3.15 10.78 -10.54
N PHE A 121 2.24 10.68 -9.58
CA PHE A 121 2.23 9.58 -8.62
C PHE A 121 1.67 8.28 -9.23
N VAL A 122 0.72 8.41 -10.16
CA VAL A 122 0.17 7.27 -10.91
C VAL A 122 1.25 6.60 -11.74
N GLU A 123 2.07 7.36 -12.46
CA GLU A 123 3.21 6.84 -13.21
C GLU A 123 4.20 6.08 -12.32
N ILE A 124 4.42 6.54 -11.08
CA ILE A 124 5.27 5.81 -10.13
C ILE A 124 4.69 4.43 -9.81
N ILE A 125 3.38 4.34 -9.59
CA ILE A 125 2.70 3.07 -9.30
C ILE A 125 2.77 2.14 -10.52
N GLU A 126 2.51 2.66 -11.71
CA GLU A 126 2.57 1.91 -12.97
C GLU A 126 3.95 1.30 -13.21
N ASP A 127 4.99 2.10 -13.04
CA ASP A 127 6.38 1.65 -13.19
C ASP A 127 6.78 0.60 -12.15
N GLU A 128 6.47 0.84 -10.85
CA GLU A 128 6.86 -0.04 -9.76
C GLU A 128 6.15 -1.41 -9.80
N LEU A 129 4.92 -1.42 -10.31
CA LEU A 129 4.10 -2.61 -10.40
C LEU A 129 4.08 -3.23 -11.81
N ASN A 130 4.73 -2.61 -12.80
CA ASN A 130 4.67 -3.01 -14.20
C ASN A 130 3.22 -3.21 -14.68
N VAL A 131 2.41 -2.18 -14.47
CA VAL A 131 1.00 -2.10 -14.87
C VAL A 131 0.86 -1.07 -15.98
N LYS A 132 0.07 -1.36 -17.00
CA LYS A 132 -0.11 -0.45 -18.12
C LYS A 132 -1.01 0.73 -17.79
N LYS A 133 -1.99 0.52 -16.91
CA LYS A 133 -2.94 1.55 -16.50
C LYS A 133 -3.46 1.31 -15.10
N VAL A 134 -3.35 2.34 -14.26
CA VAL A 134 -3.98 2.40 -12.94
C VAL A 134 -5.25 3.23 -13.03
N ASN A 135 -6.36 2.69 -12.54
CA ASN A 135 -7.67 3.33 -12.54
C ASN A 135 -8.13 3.50 -11.09
N PHE A 136 -8.37 4.73 -10.68
CA PHE A 136 -9.01 5.00 -9.39
C PHE A 136 -10.51 4.84 -9.51
N THR A 137 -11.13 4.15 -8.55
CA THR A 137 -12.57 3.91 -8.50
C THR A 137 -13.07 4.03 -7.07
N GLU A 138 -14.26 4.56 -6.90
CA GLU A 138 -14.95 4.60 -5.60
C GLU A 138 -15.62 3.26 -5.28
N ASP A 139 -15.99 2.51 -6.31
CA ASP A 139 -16.67 1.23 -6.18
C ASP A 139 -15.84 0.08 -6.75
N VAL A 140 -15.50 -0.87 -5.88
CA VAL A 140 -14.81 -2.11 -6.23
C VAL A 140 -15.76 -3.33 -6.22
N SER A 141 -17.06 -3.13 -6.00
CA SER A 141 -18.06 -4.22 -5.96
C SER A 141 -18.11 -5.01 -7.25
N ALA A 142 -17.77 -4.38 -8.39
CA ALA A 142 -17.68 -5.05 -9.69
C ALA A 142 -16.53 -6.08 -9.79
N TYR A 143 -15.56 -6.04 -8.86
CA TYR A 143 -14.35 -6.89 -8.90
C TYR A 143 -14.23 -7.80 -7.68
N THR A 144 -15.10 -7.61 -6.68
CA THR A 144 -15.14 -8.37 -5.43
C THR A 144 -16.53 -8.97 -5.23
N SER A 145 -16.57 -10.13 -4.62
CA SER A 145 -17.80 -10.73 -4.15
C SER A 145 -17.66 -11.07 -2.67
N TYR A 146 -18.72 -10.90 -1.92
CA TYR A 146 -18.74 -11.26 -0.50
C TYR A 146 -19.45 -12.61 -0.32
N THR A 147 -18.88 -13.46 0.53
CA THR A 147 -19.53 -14.69 0.98
C THR A 147 -19.76 -14.59 2.48
N PHE A 148 -20.92 -15.02 2.88
CA PHE A 148 -21.39 -14.98 4.26
C PHE A 148 -21.50 -16.39 4.82
N LYS A 149 -20.98 -16.58 6.04
CA LYS A 149 -21.18 -17.78 6.83
C LYS A 149 -21.70 -17.40 8.21
N PRO A 150 -22.60 -18.18 8.80
CA PRO A 150 -23.09 -17.87 10.16
C PRO A 150 -21.96 -18.09 11.18
N GLN A 151 -21.79 -17.14 12.09
CA GLN A 151 -20.92 -17.28 13.26
C GLN A 151 -21.64 -18.19 14.26
N LEU A 152 -21.23 -19.45 14.36
CA LEU A 152 -21.91 -20.47 15.17
C LEU A 152 -22.02 -20.09 16.65
N ARG A 153 -21.06 -19.34 17.14
CA ARG A 153 -21.00 -18.91 18.56
C ARG A 153 -22.13 -17.94 18.91
N THR A 154 -22.54 -17.07 18.01
CA THR A 154 -23.56 -16.04 18.21
C THR A 154 -24.92 -16.47 17.67
N VAL A 155 -24.95 -17.08 16.49
CA VAL A 155 -26.19 -17.54 15.84
C VAL A 155 -26.77 -18.79 16.48
N GLY A 156 -25.92 -19.69 17.01
CA GLY A 156 -26.37 -20.94 17.68
C GLY A 156 -27.35 -20.70 18.84
N PRO A 157 -27.04 -19.85 19.81
CA PRO A 157 -27.94 -19.52 20.92
C PRO A 157 -29.21 -18.80 20.48
N LYS A 158 -29.14 -17.92 19.44
CA LYS A 158 -30.26 -17.12 18.97
C LYS A 158 -31.20 -17.91 18.04
N TYR A 159 -30.64 -18.64 17.09
CA TYR A 159 -31.39 -19.24 15.97
C TYR A 159 -31.00 -20.70 15.69
N GLY A 160 -30.62 -21.46 16.70
CA GLY A 160 -30.10 -22.83 16.56
C GLY A 160 -31.02 -23.77 15.75
N LYS A 161 -32.37 -23.63 15.86
CA LYS A 161 -33.34 -24.41 15.10
C LYS A 161 -33.29 -24.14 13.59
N PHE A 162 -32.86 -22.95 13.19
CA PHE A 162 -32.82 -22.50 11.80
C PHE A 162 -31.41 -22.51 11.19
N LEU A 163 -30.40 -22.96 11.95
CA LEU A 163 -28.99 -22.85 11.56
C LEU A 163 -28.69 -23.40 10.16
N GLY A 164 -29.24 -24.60 9.83
CA GLY A 164 -29.06 -25.21 8.52
C GLY A 164 -29.73 -24.44 7.38
N GLN A 165 -30.90 -23.85 7.67
CA GLN A 165 -31.61 -23.01 6.71
C GLN A 165 -30.91 -21.67 6.49
N ILE A 166 -30.41 -21.05 7.58
CA ILE A 166 -29.60 -19.83 7.54
C ILE A 166 -28.35 -20.06 6.71
N GLN A 167 -27.64 -21.16 6.94
CA GLN A 167 -26.42 -21.48 6.19
C GLN A 167 -26.68 -21.64 4.69
N LYS A 168 -27.79 -22.29 4.33
CA LYS A 168 -28.20 -22.46 2.93
C LYS A 168 -28.60 -21.11 2.30
N ALA A 169 -29.41 -20.33 3.00
CA ALA A 169 -29.87 -19.03 2.53
C ALA A 169 -28.66 -18.07 2.30
N LEU A 170 -27.71 -18.03 3.23
CA LEU A 170 -26.50 -17.23 3.10
C LEU A 170 -25.60 -17.65 1.92
N ALA A 171 -25.58 -18.94 1.58
CA ALA A 171 -24.82 -19.45 0.45
C ALA A 171 -25.44 -19.11 -0.92
N GLU A 172 -26.75 -18.91 -0.96
CA GLU A 172 -27.53 -18.60 -2.17
C GLU A 172 -27.70 -17.09 -2.40
N LEU A 173 -27.32 -16.24 -1.42
CA LEU A 173 -27.42 -14.79 -1.52
C LEU A 173 -26.40 -14.18 -2.50
N ASP A 174 -26.85 -13.11 -3.16
CA ASP A 174 -25.94 -12.20 -3.85
C ASP A 174 -25.11 -11.43 -2.81
N GLY A 175 -23.84 -11.79 -2.67
CA GLY A 175 -22.97 -11.27 -1.62
C GLY A 175 -22.81 -9.74 -1.64
N ASN A 176 -22.80 -9.14 -2.84
CA ASN A 176 -22.65 -7.67 -2.94
C ASN A 176 -23.91 -6.93 -2.49
N LYS A 177 -25.10 -7.45 -2.82
CA LYS A 177 -26.38 -6.88 -2.36
C LYS A 177 -26.54 -7.05 -0.86
N ALA A 178 -26.27 -8.25 -0.35
CA ALA A 178 -26.33 -8.52 1.08
C ALA A 178 -25.37 -7.63 1.90
N MET A 179 -24.17 -7.35 1.37
CA MET A 179 -23.23 -6.43 2.00
C MET A 179 -23.73 -4.97 1.97
N ALA A 180 -24.38 -4.55 0.91
CA ALA A 180 -24.99 -3.22 0.81
C ALA A 180 -26.13 -3.05 1.83
N GLU A 181 -27.00 -4.04 1.97
CA GLU A 181 -28.09 -4.06 2.96
C GLU A 181 -27.54 -4.06 4.40
N LEU A 182 -26.54 -4.89 4.69
CA LEU A 182 -25.90 -4.94 6.01
C LEU A 182 -25.27 -3.59 6.40
N LYS A 183 -24.66 -2.87 5.43
CA LYS A 183 -24.09 -1.53 5.69
C LYS A 183 -25.16 -0.43 5.84
N ALA A 184 -26.28 -0.55 5.14
CA ALA A 184 -27.36 0.44 5.20
C ALA A 184 -28.21 0.30 6.48
N ASP A 185 -28.60 -0.95 6.81
CA ASP A 185 -29.57 -1.25 7.86
C ASP A 185 -28.92 -1.79 9.16
N GLY A 186 -27.63 -2.12 9.13
CA GLY A 186 -26.89 -2.73 10.24
C GLY A 186 -27.28 -4.18 10.51
N VAL A 187 -28.25 -4.73 9.78
CA VAL A 187 -28.73 -6.11 9.91
C VAL A 187 -29.09 -6.68 8.54
N LEU A 188 -28.81 -7.96 8.34
CA LEU A 188 -29.21 -8.73 7.18
C LEU A 188 -30.47 -9.54 7.51
N ALA A 189 -31.58 -9.25 6.86
CA ALA A 189 -32.81 -10.00 7.02
C ALA A 189 -32.83 -11.21 6.10
N LEU A 190 -33.28 -12.36 6.60
CA LEU A 190 -33.41 -13.59 5.84
C LEU A 190 -34.90 -14.03 5.75
N PRO A 191 -35.73 -13.33 4.97
CA PRO A 191 -37.17 -13.65 4.87
C PRO A 191 -37.44 -15.05 4.31
N THR A 192 -36.49 -15.60 3.56
CA THR A 192 -36.58 -16.99 3.04
C THR A 192 -36.49 -18.05 4.14
N VAL A 193 -35.98 -17.69 5.33
CA VAL A 193 -35.91 -18.60 6.49
C VAL A 193 -37.06 -18.30 7.47
N SER A 194 -37.14 -17.04 7.91
CA SER A 194 -38.25 -16.52 8.75
C SER A 194 -38.12 -14.99 8.82
N ASP A 195 -39.25 -14.28 8.93
CA ASP A 195 -39.29 -12.81 9.11
C ASP A 195 -38.62 -12.33 10.41
N ASP A 196 -38.49 -13.24 11.38
CA ASP A 196 -37.83 -12.95 12.67
C ASP A 196 -36.30 -13.10 12.62
N VAL A 197 -35.73 -13.68 11.56
CA VAL A 197 -34.27 -13.88 11.46
C VAL A 197 -33.59 -12.65 10.91
N LYS A 198 -32.93 -11.92 11.82
CA LYS A 198 -32.11 -10.74 11.52
C LYS A 198 -30.71 -10.98 12.05
N LEU A 199 -29.72 -10.97 11.15
CA LEU A 199 -28.32 -11.21 11.48
C LEU A 199 -27.56 -9.88 11.47
N SER A 200 -26.87 -9.57 12.56
CA SER A 200 -25.94 -8.45 12.65
C SER A 200 -24.56 -8.84 12.09
N GLU A 201 -23.67 -7.86 11.94
CA GLU A 201 -22.31 -8.13 11.49
C GLU A 201 -21.56 -9.12 12.40
N GLU A 202 -21.81 -9.07 13.72
CA GLU A 202 -21.26 -10.01 14.71
C GLU A 202 -21.75 -11.46 14.54
N ASP A 203 -22.89 -11.65 13.91
CA ASP A 203 -23.50 -12.95 13.66
C ASP A 203 -22.98 -13.60 12.36
N LEU A 204 -22.14 -12.86 11.61
CA LEU A 204 -21.69 -13.25 10.28
C LEU A 204 -20.17 -13.35 10.22
N LEU A 205 -19.67 -14.40 9.61
CA LEU A 205 -18.30 -14.48 9.11
C LEU A 205 -18.32 -14.02 7.65
N ILE A 206 -17.87 -12.77 7.43
CA ILE A 206 -17.84 -12.15 6.12
C ILE A 206 -16.45 -12.42 5.50
N THR A 207 -16.45 -13.08 4.35
CA THR A 207 -15.20 -13.32 3.60
C THR A 207 -15.34 -12.66 2.24
N MET A 208 -14.37 -11.80 1.92
CA MET A 208 -14.26 -11.22 0.60
C MET A 208 -13.64 -12.25 -0.33
N THR A 209 -14.35 -12.59 -1.41
CA THR A 209 -13.88 -13.48 -2.46
C THR A 209 -13.66 -12.69 -3.74
N GLN A 210 -12.70 -13.15 -4.53
CA GLN A 210 -12.34 -12.51 -5.79
C GLN A 210 -13.27 -13.01 -6.90
N MET A 211 -13.63 -12.12 -7.82
CA MET A 211 -14.25 -12.55 -9.06
C MET A 211 -13.22 -13.25 -9.96
N GLU A 212 -13.70 -14.16 -10.81
CA GLU A 212 -12.85 -14.88 -11.73
C GLU A 212 -12.05 -13.91 -12.62
N GLY A 213 -10.75 -14.10 -12.68
CA GLY A 213 -9.82 -13.24 -13.44
C GLY A 213 -9.29 -12.02 -12.70
N TYR A 214 -9.71 -11.77 -11.46
CA TYR A 214 -9.21 -10.68 -10.62
C TYR A 214 -8.55 -11.20 -9.35
N VAL A 215 -7.58 -10.45 -8.86
CA VAL A 215 -6.96 -10.66 -7.55
C VAL A 215 -7.07 -9.36 -6.77
N THR A 216 -7.53 -9.45 -5.55
CA THR A 216 -7.77 -8.30 -4.69
C THR A 216 -6.97 -8.41 -3.40
N GLU A 217 -6.56 -7.26 -2.87
CA GLU A 217 -5.92 -7.10 -1.57
C GLU A 217 -6.49 -5.83 -0.94
N GLY A 218 -6.63 -5.81 0.37
CA GLY A 218 -7.14 -4.67 1.13
C GLY A 218 -6.43 -4.53 2.46
N ASP A 219 -6.53 -3.33 3.01
CA ASP A 219 -6.04 -2.96 4.35
C ASP A 219 -6.95 -3.52 5.44
#